data_f6409560706c9635b07349871f9ca6ce
#
_entry.id   f6409560706c9635b07349871f9ca6ce
#
_cell.length_a   1.000
_cell.length_b   1.000
_cell.length_c   1.000
_cell.angle_alpha   90.00
_cell.angle_beta   90.00
_cell.angle_gamma   90.00
#
_symmetry.space_group_name_H-M   'P 1'
#
loop_
_entity.id
_entity.type
_entity.pdbx_description
1 polymer ?
#
loop_
_entity_poly.entity_id
_entity_poly.type
_entity_poly.pdbx_seq_one_letter_code
_entity_poly.pdbx_strand_id
1 'polypeptide(L)'
;LRMVWPGVDLFHNDAYALDVLSQYLSEGKVAPLNKILIDDKALTSNVSMYSSNSEIAGEISIITRAYPGTDLDDVKLAIEEAFTEFEENGISDEDLARIKAGIEASFYNRLSSVLGKAFHLAQYNIFADDPGYVNEEIKKFLAVSKDDVMRVYRQYIKDKAFVSTSFVPKGQGELALEGASPANVVEEAIVANAEGETFELPADTEYVKTPSSFDRSIEPAYGETPTPPVPEVWHTELSNGLTLYGIENDELPLVEF
;
A
#
# COMPACT_ATOMS: atom_id res chain seq x y z
N LEU A 1 4.97 -9.18 -15.44
CA LEU A 1 3.51 -9.35 -15.46
C LEU A 1 2.87 -8.42 -14.44
N ARG A 2 1.82 -7.73 -14.84
CA ARG A 2 0.89 -7.05 -13.94
C ARG A 2 -0.53 -7.53 -14.24
N MET A 3 -1.27 -7.89 -13.20
CA MET A 3 -2.69 -8.22 -13.28
C MET A 3 -3.46 -7.26 -12.40
N VAL A 4 -4.55 -6.68 -12.91
CA VAL A 4 -5.31 -5.62 -12.24
C VAL A 4 -6.80 -5.92 -12.29
N TRP A 5 -7.43 -5.97 -11.12
CA TRP A 5 -8.88 -6.04 -10.94
C TRP A 5 -9.42 -4.69 -10.47
N PRO A 6 -10.65 -4.33 -10.81
CA PRO A 6 -11.31 -3.19 -10.20
C PRO A 6 -11.42 -3.38 -8.68
N GLY A 7 -11.00 -2.37 -7.94
CA GLY A 7 -11.08 -2.30 -6.47
C GLY A 7 -12.18 -1.35 -6.01
N VAL A 8 -12.06 -0.90 -4.78
CA VAL A 8 -13.02 -0.04 -4.10
C VAL A 8 -12.44 1.35 -3.83
N ASP A 9 -13.29 2.29 -3.48
CA ASP A 9 -12.88 3.63 -3.05
C ASP A 9 -12.19 3.61 -1.68
N LEU A 10 -11.57 4.74 -1.36
CA LEU A 10 -10.92 4.98 -0.08
C LEU A 10 -11.96 4.93 1.05
N PHE A 11 -11.64 4.22 2.14
CA PHE A 11 -12.51 4.00 3.30
C PHE A 11 -13.77 3.15 3.05
N HIS A 12 -13.91 2.55 1.88
CA HIS A 12 -14.94 1.52 1.66
C HIS A 12 -14.81 0.40 2.69
N ASN A 13 -15.92 -0.18 3.11
CA ASN A 13 -15.90 -1.22 4.15
C ASN A 13 -15.09 -2.46 3.74
N ASP A 14 -15.03 -2.76 2.45
CA ASP A 14 -14.27 -3.90 1.93
C ASP A 14 -12.77 -3.62 1.75
N ALA A 15 -12.33 -2.35 1.77
CA ALA A 15 -10.92 -1.98 1.62
C ALA A 15 -10.04 -2.67 2.67
N TYR A 16 -10.47 -2.73 3.90
CA TYR A 16 -9.74 -3.33 5.03
C TYR A 16 -9.53 -4.84 4.85
N ALA A 17 -10.56 -5.54 4.38
CA ALA A 17 -10.47 -6.97 4.12
C ALA A 17 -9.64 -7.28 2.86
N LEU A 18 -9.66 -6.40 1.85
CA LEU A 18 -8.81 -6.48 0.66
C LEU A 18 -7.33 -6.27 1.00
N ASP A 19 -7.02 -5.35 1.92
CA ASP A 19 -5.66 -5.16 2.41
C ASP A 19 -5.16 -6.40 3.17
N VAL A 20 -5.98 -6.96 4.06
CA VAL A 20 -5.64 -8.20 4.78
C VAL A 20 -5.43 -9.36 3.81
N LEU A 21 -6.29 -9.51 2.80
CA LEU A 21 -6.14 -10.52 1.75
C LEU A 21 -4.82 -10.35 0.99
N SER A 22 -4.50 -9.12 0.60
CA SER A 22 -3.29 -8.80 -0.16
C SER A 22 -2.02 -9.12 0.64
N GLN A 23 -2.00 -8.78 1.92
CA GLN A 23 -0.89 -9.12 2.82
C GLN A 23 -0.78 -10.63 3.04
N TYR A 24 -1.90 -11.32 3.26
CA TYR A 24 -1.89 -12.78 3.42
C TYR A 24 -1.31 -13.48 2.20
N LEU A 25 -1.70 -13.07 0.99
CA LEU A 25 -1.28 -13.73 -0.24
C LEU A 25 0.16 -13.42 -0.64
N SER A 26 0.72 -12.25 -0.27
CA SER A 26 2.02 -11.81 -0.80
C SER A 26 3.05 -11.34 0.24
N GLU A 27 2.72 -11.19 1.53
CA GLU A 27 3.69 -10.73 2.51
C GLU A 27 4.32 -11.86 3.34
N GLY A 28 5.65 -11.90 3.32
CA GLY A 28 6.45 -12.89 4.05
C GLY A 28 6.67 -14.18 3.28
N LYS A 29 7.63 -14.99 3.75
CA LYS A 29 8.08 -16.21 3.05
C LYS A 29 6.99 -17.29 2.93
N VAL A 30 6.09 -17.35 3.89
CA VAL A 30 5.03 -18.38 3.93
C VAL A 30 3.78 -17.95 3.16
N ALA A 31 3.73 -16.72 2.63
CA ALA A 31 2.62 -16.26 1.83
C ALA A 31 2.46 -17.12 0.56
N PRO A 32 1.24 -17.51 0.19
CA PRO A 32 1.01 -18.45 -0.93
C PRO A 32 1.69 -18.07 -2.24
N LEU A 33 1.62 -16.79 -2.63
CA LEU A 33 2.29 -16.31 -3.85
C LEU A 33 3.82 -16.42 -3.74
N ASN A 34 4.41 -16.04 -2.62
CA ASN A 34 5.86 -16.12 -2.42
C ASN A 34 6.33 -17.58 -2.41
N LYS A 35 5.66 -18.43 -1.67
CA LYS A 35 5.98 -19.86 -1.58
C LYS A 35 5.98 -20.50 -2.97
N ILE A 36 4.89 -20.35 -3.74
CA ILE A 36 4.74 -21.02 -5.04
C ILE A 36 5.64 -20.39 -6.10
N LEU A 37 5.64 -19.07 -6.26
CA LEU A 37 6.36 -18.43 -7.37
C LEU A 37 7.86 -18.34 -7.12
N ILE A 38 8.29 -18.12 -5.87
CA ILE A 38 9.70 -17.91 -5.53
C ILE A 38 10.37 -19.21 -5.10
N ASP A 39 9.81 -19.89 -4.07
CA ASP A 39 10.48 -21.02 -3.43
C ASP A 39 10.27 -22.32 -4.23
N ASP A 40 9.04 -22.65 -4.62
CA ASP A 40 8.72 -23.94 -5.24
C ASP A 40 9.06 -23.97 -6.74
N LYS A 41 8.68 -22.91 -7.48
CA LYS A 41 8.82 -22.87 -8.94
C LYS A 41 9.98 -22.01 -9.44
N ALA A 42 10.57 -21.17 -8.59
CA ALA A 42 11.68 -20.28 -8.92
C ALA A 42 11.46 -19.46 -10.22
N LEU A 43 10.24 -18.93 -10.39
CA LEU A 43 9.86 -18.14 -11.57
C LEU A 43 10.26 -16.67 -11.46
N THR A 44 10.39 -16.17 -10.22
CA THR A 44 10.67 -14.78 -9.91
C THR A 44 11.44 -14.65 -8.59
N SER A 45 12.01 -13.50 -8.32
CA SER A 45 12.57 -13.15 -7.01
C SER A 45 11.62 -12.31 -6.15
N ASN A 46 10.52 -11.82 -6.72
CA ASN A 46 9.59 -10.95 -6.03
C ASN A 46 8.20 -11.02 -6.67
N VAL A 47 7.18 -11.15 -5.85
CA VAL A 47 5.79 -10.97 -6.22
C VAL A 47 5.10 -10.13 -5.13
N SER A 48 4.27 -9.21 -5.53
CA SER A 48 3.51 -8.34 -4.62
C SER A 48 2.06 -8.27 -5.05
N MET A 49 1.17 -8.33 -4.09
CA MET A 49 -0.24 -8.03 -4.24
C MET A 49 -0.61 -6.87 -3.33
N TYR A 50 -1.38 -5.93 -3.81
CA TYR A 50 -1.85 -4.79 -3.03
C TYR A 50 -3.19 -4.27 -3.52
N SER A 51 -3.94 -3.68 -2.61
CA SER A 51 -5.13 -2.88 -2.90
C SER A 51 -4.74 -1.40 -2.85
N SER A 52 -5.07 -0.65 -3.89
CA SER A 52 -4.83 0.79 -3.98
C SER A 52 -6.17 1.49 -4.14
N ASN A 53 -6.55 2.24 -3.13
CA ASN A 53 -7.85 2.88 -3.06
C ASN A 53 -7.68 4.40 -3.21
N SER A 54 -8.46 5.00 -4.09
CA SER A 54 -8.50 6.44 -4.34
C SER A 54 -9.90 6.98 -4.04
N GLU A 55 -10.10 8.28 -4.14
CA GLU A 55 -11.35 8.95 -3.77
C GLU A 55 -12.61 8.34 -4.41
N ILE A 56 -12.54 7.98 -5.69
CA ILE A 56 -13.72 7.53 -6.45
C ILE A 56 -13.73 6.02 -6.66
N ALA A 57 -12.57 5.41 -6.83
CA ALA A 57 -12.40 3.99 -7.17
C ALA A 57 -11.01 3.52 -6.77
N GLY A 58 -10.79 2.21 -6.83
CA GLY A 58 -9.50 1.60 -6.56
C GLY A 58 -9.16 0.49 -7.51
N GLU A 59 -8.02 -0.12 -7.29
CA GLU A 59 -7.55 -1.31 -8.01
C GLU A 59 -6.94 -2.33 -7.05
N ILE A 60 -7.06 -3.59 -7.42
CA ILE A 60 -6.33 -4.70 -6.79
C ILE A 60 -5.32 -5.17 -7.81
N SER A 61 -4.03 -5.14 -7.47
CA SER A 61 -2.97 -5.45 -8.41
C SER A 61 -2.07 -6.58 -7.90
N ILE A 62 -1.68 -7.49 -8.80
CA ILE A 62 -0.55 -8.37 -8.62
C ILE A 62 0.54 -7.93 -9.60
N ILE A 63 1.75 -7.72 -9.08
CA ILE A 63 2.92 -7.37 -9.88
C ILE A 63 4.05 -8.36 -9.57
N THR A 64 4.66 -8.87 -10.63
CA THR A 64 5.86 -9.69 -10.52
C THR A 64 6.78 -9.47 -11.72
N ARG A 65 8.09 -9.58 -11.48
CA ARG A 65 9.12 -9.58 -12.50
C ARG A 65 9.73 -10.97 -12.59
N ALA A 66 9.34 -11.70 -13.63
CA ALA A 66 9.86 -13.03 -13.90
C ALA A 66 11.37 -13.02 -14.21
N TYR A 67 12.05 -14.13 -13.98
CA TYR A 67 13.44 -14.29 -14.40
C TYR A 67 13.55 -14.23 -15.92
N PRO A 68 14.72 -13.84 -16.48
CA PRO A 68 14.94 -13.82 -17.92
C PRO A 68 14.64 -15.16 -18.59
N GLY A 69 13.84 -15.14 -19.65
CA GLY A 69 13.46 -16.33 -20.39
C GLY A 69 12.27 -17.12 -19.81
N THR A 70 11.70 -16.67 -18.70
CA THR A 70 10.48 -17.28 -18.14
C THR A 70 9.26 -16.83 -18.95
N ASP A 71 8.42 -17.79 -19.34
CA ASP A 71 7.14 -17.55 -19.94
C ASP A 71 6.16 -16.97 -18.91
N LEU A 72 5.44 -15.91 -19.29
CA LEU A 72 4.49 -15.27 -18.38
C LEU A 72 3.21 -16.09 -18.18
N ASP A 73 2.92 -17.06 -19.04
CA ASP A 73 1.84 -18.02 -18.82
C ASP A 73 2.16 -18.96 -17.65
N ASP A 74 3.41 -19.40 -17.50
CA ASP A 74 3.84 -20.17 -16.34
C ASP A 74 3.68 -19.37 -15.03
N VAL A 75 3.98 -18.08 -15.09
CA VAL A 75 3.81 -17.17 -13.93
C VAL A 75 2.33 -17.02 -13.59
N LYS A 76 1.48 -16.84 -14.60
CA LYS A 76 0.02 -16.74 -14.40
C LYS A 76 -0.55 -18.03 -13.81
N LEU A 77 -0.16 -19.19 -14.32
CA LEU A 77 -0.58 -20.50 -13.78
C LEU A 77 -0.16 -20.67 -12.31
N ALA A 78 1.04 -20.20 -11.94
CA ALA A 78 1.51 -20.24 -10.55
C ALA A 78 0.71 -19.30 -9.64
N ILE A 79 0.26 -18.14 -10.13
CA ILE A 79 -0.67 -17.25 -9.39
C ILE A 79 -2.03 -17.93 -9.19
N GLU A 80 -2.56 -18.57 -10.21
CA GLU A 80 -3.82 -19.33 -10.15
C GLU A 80 -3.74 -20.51 -9.17
N GLU A 81 -2.59 -21.18 -9.09
CA GLU A 81 -2.32 -22.22 -8.10
C GLU A 81 -2.34 -21.68 -6.66
N ALA A 82 -1.74 -20.50 -6.43
CA ALA A 82 -1.80 -19.84 -5.13
C ALA A 82 -3.24 -19.44 -4.73
N PHE A 83 -4.04 -19.02 -5.68
CA PHE A 83 -5.46 -18.77 -5.43
C PHE A 83 -6.21 -20.06 -5.10
N THR A 84 -5.91 -21.16 -5.77
CA THR A 84 -6.50 -22.48 -5.49
C THR A 84 -6.13 -22.95 -4.09
N GLU A 85 -4.85 -22.83 -3.69
CA GLU A 85 -4.42 -23.15 -2.33
C GLU A 85 -5.17 -22.31 -1.28
N PHE A 86 -5.36 -21.01 -1.56
CA PHE A 86 -6.15 -20.15 -0.68
C PHE A 86 -7.63 -20.54 -0.62
N GLU A 87 -8.24 -20.93 -1.74
CA GLU A 87 -9.64 -21.38 -1.77
C GLU A 87 -9.88 -22.65 -0.94
N GLU A 88 -8.92 -23.55 -0.95
CA GLU A 88 -8.98 -24.83 -0.22
C GLU A 88 -8.73 -24.67 1.28
N ASN A 89 -7.75 -23.83 1.64
CA ASN A 89 -7.26 -23.75 3.01
C ASN A 89 -7.77 -22.50 3.76
N GLY A 90 -8.10 -21.42 3.05
CA GLY A 90 -8.45 -20.14 3.63
C GLY A 90 -7.26 -19.50 4.37
N ILE A 91 -7.55 -18.47 5.16
CA ILE A 91 -6.58 -17.86 6.09
C ILE A 91 -6.71 -18.50 7.48
N SER A 92 -5.59 -18.85 8.11
CA SER A 92 -5.57 -19.39 9.48
C SER A 92 -5.85 -18.27 10.51
N ASP A 93 -6.27 -18.65 11.72
CA ASP A 93 -6.45 -17.69 12.83
C ASP A 93 -5.13 -17.05 13.24
N GLU A 94 -4.03 -17.80 13.17
CA GLU A 94 -2.69 -17.35 13.48
C GLU A 94 -2.20 -16.30 12.47
N ASP A 95 -2.38 -16.56 11.17
CA ASP A 95 -1.99 -15.62 10.12
C ASP A 95 -2.83 -14.34 10.18
N LEU A 96 -4.14 -14.46 10.38
CA LEU A 96 -5.01 -13.29 10.53
C LEU A 96 -4.59 -12.45 11.74
N ALA A 97 -4.31 -13.07 12.87
CA ALA A 97 -3.85 -12.35 14.08
C ALA A 97 -2.49 -11.68 13.83
N ARG A 98 -1.55 -12.37 13.20
CA ARG A 98 -0.22 -11.82 12.84
C ARG A 98 -0.34 -10.60 11.91
N ILE A 99 -1.17 -10.68 10.87
CA ILE A 99 -1.39 -9.59 9.93
C ILE A 99 -2.01 -8.39 10.64
N LYS A 100 -3.06 -8.61 11.44
CA LYS A 100 -3.69 -7.53 12.22
C LYS A 100 -2.71 -6.84 13.17
N ALA A 101 -1.87 -7.59 13.87
CA ALA A 101 -0.85 -7.03 14.74
C ALA A 101 0.17 -6.18 13.94
N GLY A 102 0.58 -6.63 12.75
CA GLY A 102 1.45 -5.86 11.86
C GLY A 102 0.81 -4.56 11.37
N ILE A 103 -0.47 -4.62 10.99
CA ILE A 103 -1.24 -3.43 10.58
C ILE A 103 -1.35 -2.44 11.75
N GLU A 104 -1.70 -2.92 12.94
CA GLU A 104 -1.85 -2.11 14.15
C GLU A 104 -0.53 -1.43 14.52
N ALA A 105 0.56 -2.16 14.56
CA ALA A 105 1.89 -1.59 14.83
C ALA A 105 2.28 -0.53 13.78
N SER A 106 2.08 -0.81 12.50
CA SER A 106 2.35 0.12 11.41
C SER A 106 1.47 1.38 11.49
N PHE A 107 0.22 1.21 11.87
CA PHE A 107 -0.73 2.31 12.06
C PHE A 107 -0.24 3.28 13.15
N TYR A 108 0.09 2.78 14.34
CA TYR A 108 0.59 3.63 15.43
C TYR A 108 1.97 4.21 15.12
N ASN A 109 2.86 3.48 14.47
CA ASN A 109 4.15 4.00 14.04
C ASN A 109 4.03 5.22 13.11
N ARG A 110 3.04 5.22 12.19
CA ARG A 110 2.78 6.39 11.34
C ARG A 110 2.32 7.62 12.13
N LEU A 111 1.65 7.41 13.26
CA LEU A 111 1.18 8.47 14.15
C LEU A 111 2.26 8.99 15.12
N SER A 112 3.45 8.36 15.18
CA SER A 112 4.53 8.80 16.07
C SER A 112 5.15 10.13 15.61
N SER A 113 5.10 10.46 14.34
CA SER A 113 5.68 11.70 13.80
C SER A 113 4.64 12.80 13.62
N VAL A 114 5.05 14.06 13.83
CA VAL A 114 4.21 15.24 13.57
C VAL A 114 3.75 15.30 12.12
N LEU A 115 4.64 14.95 11.18
CA LEU A 115 4.31 14.91 9.75
C LEU A 115 3.28 13.83 9.45
N GLY A 116 3.43 12.63 10.00
CA GLY A 116 2.46 11.54 9.87
C GLY A 116 1.08 11.94 10.38
N LYS A 117 1.01 12.53 11.58
CA LYS A 117 -0.24 13.06 12.14
C LYS A 117 -0.88 14.10 11.21
N ALA A 118 -0.09 15.05 10.70
CA ALA A 118 -0.61 16.10 9.81
C ALA A 118 -1.18 15.54 8.51
N PHE A 119 -0.49 14.58 7.88
CA PHE A 119 -0.99 13.91 6.67
C PHE A 119 -2.28 13.14 6.92
N HIS A 120 -2.34 12.34 7.99
CA HIS A 120 -3.53 11.58 8.32
C HIS A 120 -4.73 12.48 8.63
N LEU A 121 -4.55 13.52 9.44
CA LEU A 121 -5.62 14.48 9.74
C LEU A 121 -6.14 15.16 8.47
N ALA A 122 -5.25 15.56 7.56
CA ALA A 122 -5.64 16.17 6.29
C ALA A 122 -6.40 15.16 5.40
N GLN A 123 -5.91 13.93 5.29
CA GLN A 123 -6.54 12.87 4.50
C GLN A 123 -7.94 12.52 5.03
N TYR A 124 -8.08 12.35 6.34
CA TYR A 124 -9.37 12.05 6.94
C TYR A 124 -10.36 13.22 6.80
N ASN A 125 -9.87 14.46 6.97
CA ASN A 125 -10.72 15.64 6.77
C ASN A 125 -11.21 15.77 5.34
N ILE A 126 -10.38 15.43 4.34
CA ILE A 126 -10.73 15.58 2.92
C ILE A 126 -11.64 14.43 2.45
N PHE A 127 -11.32 13.18 2.81
CA PHE A 127 -11.94 12.00 2.20
C PHE A 127 -12.94 11.28 3.11
N ALA A 128 -12.90 11.54 4.42
CA ALA A 128 -13.87 10.97 5.37
C ALA A 128 -14.77 12.04 6.02
N ASP A 129 -14.56 13.33 5.69
CA ASP A 129 -15.24 14.50 6.30
C ASP A 129 -15.09 14.55 7.85
N ASP A 130 -14.15 13.79 8.41
CA ASP A 130 -13.91 13.70 9.86
C ASP A 130 -12.43 13.48 10.19
N PRO A 131 -11.72 14.49 10.69
CA PRO A 131 -10.32 14.32 11.15
C PRO A 131 -10.16 13.27 12.26
N GLY A 132 -11.23 12.99 13.02
CA GLY A 132 -11.26 11.97 14.08
C GLY A 132 -11.39 10.53 13.59
N TYR A 133 -11.54 10.31 12.27
CA TYR A 133 -11.69 8.98 11.67
C TYR A 133 -10.53 8.02 11.99
N VAL A 134 -9.39 8.54 12.41
CA VAL A 134 -8.25 7.76 12.88
C VAL A 134 -8.65 6.70 13.93
N ASN A 135 -9.60 7.00 14.80
CA ASN A 135 -10.08 6.07 15.83
C ASN A 135 -11.01 4.97 15.28
N GLU A 136 -11.62 5.22 14.14
CA GLU A 136 -12.52 4.26 13.49
C GLU A 136 -11.78 3.35 12.50
N GLU A 137 -10.79 3.86 11.80
CA GLU A 137 -10.03 3.10 10.81
C GLU A 137 -9.40 1.86 11.42
N ILE A 138 -8.64 2.02 12.51
CA ILE A 138 -7.97 0.89 13.15
C ILE A 138 -8.96 -0.16 13.67
N LYS A 139 -10.12 0.25 14.18
CA LYS A 139 -11.17 -0.67 14.61
C LYS A 139 -11.71 -1.51 13.44
N LYS A 140 -11.86 -0.89 12.26
CA LYS A 140 -12.31 -1.61 11.05
C LYS A 140 -11.29 -2.66 10.62
N PHE A 141 -10.00 -2.36 10.63
CA PHE A 141 -8.96 -3.36 10.39
C PHE A 141 -9.01 -4.51 11.39
N LEU A 142 -9.10 -4.20 12.68
CA LEU A 142 -9.14 -5.20 13.74
C LEU A 142 -10.43 -6.04 13.72
N ALA A 143 -11.51 -5.52 13.16
CA ALA A 143 -12.78 -6.23 13.02
C ALA A 143 -12.82 -7.22 11.85
N VAL A 144 -11.90 -7.16 10.88
CA VAL A 144 -11.87 -8.07 9.72
C VAL A 144 -11.85 -9.53 10.18
N SER A 145 -12.77 -10.33 9.67
CA SER A 145 -12.85 -11.77 9.93
C SER A 145 -12.30 -12.59 8.77
N LYS A 146 -12.07 -13.91 9.01
CA LYS A 146 -11.71 -14.85 7.93
C LYS A 146 -12.78 -14.91 6.84
N ASP A 147 -14.04 -14.83 7.24
CA ASP A 147 -15.17 -14.83 6.31
C ASP A 147 -15.17 -13.57 5.44
N ASP A 148 -14.78 -12.42 5.98
CA ASP A 148 -14.62 -11.18 5.21
C ASP A 148 -13.52 -11.31 4.16
N VAL A 149 -12.37 -11.88 4.53
CA VAL A 149 -11.25 -12.11 3.61
C VAL A 149 -11.67 -13.02 2.45
N MET A 150 -12.36 -14.13 2.74
CA MET A 150 -12.87 -15.03 1.72
C MET A 150 -13.99 -14.40 0.88
N ARG A 151 -14.85 -13.60 1.50
CA ARG A 151 -15.94 -12.89 0.82
C ARG A 151 -15.40 -11.89 -0.20
N VAL A 152 -14.43 -11.04 0.18
CA VAL A 152 -13.86 -10.07 -0.76
C VAL A 152 -13.07 -10.73 -1.88
N TYR A 153 -12.37 -11.83 -1.62
CA TYR A 153 -11.74 -12.63 -2.66
C TYR A 153 -12.75 -13.07 -3.72
N ARG A 154 -13.87 -13.66 -3.29
CA ARG A 154 -14.94 -14.13 -4.20
C ARG A 154 -15.64 -12.98 -4.93
N GLN A 155 -15.76 -11.84 -4.27
CA GLN A 155 -16.47 -10.69 -4.81
C GLN A 155 -15.65 -9.92 -5.84
N TYR A 156 -14.34 -9.79 -5.66
CA TYR A 156 -13.51 -8.89 -6.46
C TYR A 156 -12.47 -9.61 -7.34
N ILE A 157 -12.10 -10.84 -7.04
CA ILE A 157 -11.00 -11.54 -7.72
C ILE A 157 -11.46 -12.82 -8.40
N LYS A 158 -12.07 -13.75 -7.65
CA LYS A 158 -12.46 -15.05 -8.17
C LYS A 158 -13.44 -14.92 -9.34
N ASP A 159 -13.07 -15.48 -10.48
CA ASP A 159 -13.89 -15.47 -11.72
C ASP A 159 -14.28 -14.05 -12.18
N LYS A 160 -13.50 -13.03 -11.81
CA LYS A 160 -13.73 -11.65 -12.23
C LYS A 160 -12.85 -11.27 -13.40
N ALA A 161 -13.38 -10.38 -14.24
CA ALA A 161 -12.61 -9.78 -15.31
C ALA A 161 -11.47 -8.93 -14.75
N PHE A 162 -10.30 -9.06 -15.34
CA PHE A 162 -9.10 -8.30 -15.00
C PHE A 162 -8.37 -7.88 -16.27
N VAL A 163 -7.51 -6.89 -16.13
CA VAL A 163 -6.59 -6.48 -17.20
C VAL A 163 -5.20 -7.02 -16.84
N SER A 164 -4.55 -7.67 -17.81
CA SER A 164 -3.16 -8.08 -17.67
C SER A 164 -2.26 -7.32 -18.64
N THR A 165 -1.06 -6.99 -18.16
CA THR A 165 -0.03 -6.34 -18.97
C THR A 165 1.23 -7.19 -18.95
N SER A 166 1.66 -7.63 -20.14
CA SER A 166 2.93 -8.33 -20.35
C SER A 166 3.98 -7.33 -20.80
N PHE A 167 5.06 -7.19 -20.01
CA PHE A 167 6.23 -6.42 -20.41
C PHE A 167 7.39 -7.39 -20.59
N VAL A 168 7.77 -7.61 -21.86
CA VAL A 168 8.80 -8.58 -22.24
C VAL A 168 9.95 -7.89 -22.96
N PRO A 169 11.15 -8.48 -23.00
CA PRO A 169 12.27 -7.93 -23.76
C PRO A 169 11.95 -7.80 -25.24
N LYS A 170 12.51 -6.79 -25.89
CA LYS A 170 12.34 -6.58 -27.33
C LYS A 170 12.77 -7.81 -28.13
N GLY A 171 11.89 -8.30 -28.98
CA GLY A 171 12.11 -9.49 -29.81
C GLY A 171 11.77 -10.83 -29.15
N GLN A 172 11.23 -10.82 -27.91
CA GLN A 172 10.82 -12.02 -27.17
C GLN A 172 9.30 -11.98 -26.88
N GLY A 173 8.52 -11.64 -27.88
CA GLY A 173 7.05 -11.55 -27.79
C GLY A 173 6.39 -12.88 -27.40
N GLU A 174 7.05 -14.00 -27.68
CA GLU A 174 6.62 -15.35 -27.31
C GLU A 174 6.56 -15.61 -25.79
N LEU A 175 7.24 -14.77 -25.00
CA LEU A 175 7.18 -14.84 -23.53
C LEU A 175 5.99 -14.07 -22.93
N ALA A 176 5.24 -13.33 -23.73
CA ALA A 176 4.04 -12.65 -23.27
C ALA A 176 2.89 -13.65 -23.08
N LEU A 177 1.92 -13.28 -22.23
CA LEU A 177 0.72 -14.10 -22.04
C LEU A 177 0.06 -14.47 -23.38
N GLU A 178 -0.40 -15.70 -23.49
CA GLU A 178 -1.15 -16.17 -24.65
C GLU A 178 -2.37 -15.27 -24.90
N GLY A 179 -2.58 -14.91 -26.17
CA GLY A 179 -3.67 -14.00 -26.57
C GLY A 179 -3.41 -12.51 -26.27
N ALA A 180 -2.26 -12.13 -25.73
CA ALA A 180 -1.90 -10.73 -25.55
C ALA A 180 -1.78 -10.02 -26.91
N SER A 181 -2.32 -8.81 -27.00
CA SER A 181 -2.15 -7.93 -28.15
C SER A 181 -1.06 -6.91 -27.88
N PRO A 182 -0.17 -6.62 -28.85
CA PRO A 182 0.80 -5.54 -28.69
C PRO A 182 0.11 -4.21 -28.36
N ALA A 183 0.61 -3.52 -27.34
CA ALA A 183 0.13 -2.18 -27.01
C ALA A 183 0.50 -1.22 -28.15
N ASN A 184 -0.44 -0.38 -28.55
CA ASN A 184 -0.17 0.69 -29.52
C ASN A 184 0.54 1.85 -28.81
N VAL A 185 1.85 1.71 -28.60
CA VAL A 185 2.70 2.75 -27.99
C VAL A 185 3.24 3.62 -29.10
N VAL A 186 2.83 4.89 -29.10
CA VAL A 186 3.44 5.91 -29.95
C VAL A 186 4.67 6.44 -29.20
N GLU A 187 5.86 6.04 -29.65
CA GLU A 187 7.11 6.61 -29.13
C GLU A 187 7.21 8.05 -29.65
N GLU A 188 7.07 9.03 -28.76
CA GLU A 188 7.42 10.40 -29.11
C GLU A 188 8.94 10.50 -29.30
N ALA A 189 9.36 11.09 -30.43
CA ALA A 189 10.76 11.33 -30.67
C ALA A 189 11.31 12.28 -29.59
N ILE A 190 12.28 11.81 -28.81
CA ILE A 190 13.02 12.69 -27.90
C ILE A 190 13.82 13.65 -28.77
N VAL A 191 13.32 14.85 -29.00
CA VAL A 191 14.06 15.92 -29.66
C VAL A 191 15.05 16.48 -28.64
N ALA A 192 16.32 16.08 -28.77
CA ALA A 192 17.38 16.70 -27.98
C ALA A 192 17.37 18.20 -28.28
N ASN A 193 17.15 19.04 -27.28
CA ASN A 193 17.00 20.50 -27.35
C ASN A 193 15.59 20.99 -27.79
N ALA A 194 14.52 20.23 -27.60
CA ALA A 194 13.21 20.85 -27.54
C ALA A 194 13.26 21.87 -26.38
N GLU A 195 13.22 23.17 -26.73
CA GLU A 195 12.94 24.20 -25.74
C GLU A 195 11.67 23.76 -25.02
N GLY A 196 11.75 23.63 -23.69
CA GLY A 196 10.64 23.10 -22.90
C GLY A 196 9.37 23.84 -23.31
N GLU A 197 8.24 23.11 -23.35
CA GLU A 197 6.96 23.72 -23.66
C GLU A 197 6.78 24.97 -22.83
N THR A 198 6.97 26.12 -23.46
CA THR A 198 6.62 27.40 -22.85
C THR A 198 5.10 27.48 -22.88
N PHE A 199 4.46 27.13 -21.76
CA PHE A 199 3.05 27.45 -21.55
C PHE A 199 2.92 28.98 -21.57
N GLU A 200 2.64 29.54 -22.75
CA GLU A 200 2.14 30.90 -22.82
C GLU A 200 0.72 30.90 -22.27
N LEU A 201 0.61 31.32 -21.00
CA LEU A 201 -0.70 31.59 -20.45
C LEU A 201 -1.33 32.71 -21.28
N PRO A 202 -2.60 32.61 -21.69
CA PRO A 202 -3.27 33.70 -22.39
C PRO A 202 -3.10 34.98 -21.59
N ALA A 203 -2.71 36.06 -22.27
CA ALA A 203 -2.39 37.34 -21.66
C ALA A 203 -3.52 37.95 -20.80
N ASP A 204 -4.74 37.47 -21.00
CA ASP A 204 -5.96 37.91 -20.31
C ASP A 204 -6.45 36.92 -19.23
N THR A 205 -5.62 35.97 -18.77
CA THR A 205 -6.04 35.06 -17.69
C THR A 205 -6.02 35.82 -16.36
N GLU A 206 -7.16 36.35 -15.97
CA GLU A 206 -7.35 36.96 -14.66
C GLU A 206 -7.42 35.82 -13.62
N TYR A 207 -6.36 35.70 -12.82
CA TYR A 207 -6.37 34.71 -11.71
C TYR A 207 -7.25 35.25 -10.59
N VAL A 208 -8.42 34.65 -10.43
CA VAL A 208 -9.27 34.85 -9.27
C VAL A 208 -8.65 34.11 -8.09
N LYS A 209 -7.94 34.82 -7.23
CA LYS A 209 -7.41 34.25 -5.99
C LYS A 209 -8.57 33.93 -5.04
N THR A 210 -8.56 32.74 -4.46
CA THR A 210 -9.49 32.41 -3.37
C THR A 210 -9.36 33.43 -2.26
N PRO A 211 -10.46 34.06 -1.79
CA PRO A 211 -10.39 35.00 -0.68
C PRO A 211 -9.69 34.37 0.53
N SER A 212 -8.78 35.09 1.13
CA SER A 212 -8.08 34.68 2.33
C SER A 212 -8.45 35.62 3.47
N SER A 213 -8.73 35.07 4.66
CA SER A 213 -9.00 35.84 5.86
C SER A 213 -7.75 36.47 6.48
N PHE A 214 -6.59 36.17 5.95
CA PHE A 214 -5.29 36.72 6.39
C PHE A 214 -4.39 37.03 5.21
N ASP A 215 -3.47 37.98 5.41
CA ASP A 215 -2.47 38.36 4.41
C ASP A 215 -1.33 37.32 4.41
N ARG A 216 -1.22 36.57 3.32
CA ARG A 216 -0.19 35.52 3.15
C ARG A 216 1.19 36.09 2.83
N SER A 217 1.33 37.39 2.59
CA SER A 217 2.64 38.04 2.42
C SER A 217 3.30 38.37 3.77
N ILE A 218 2.54 38.30 4.86
CA ILE A 218 3.03 38.56 6.22
C ILE A 218 3.44 37.22 6.82
N GLU A 219 4.73 37.07 7.13
CA GLU A 219 5.22 35.90 7.85
C GLU A 219 4.66 35.88 9.27
N PRO A 220 4.10 34.76 9.74
CA PRO A 220 3.63 34.66 11.12
C PRO A 220 4.77 34.92 12.11
N ALA A 221 4.46 35.62 13.21
CA ALA A 221 5.45 35.79 14.27
C ALA A 221 5.90 34.45 14.84
N TYR A 222 7.19 34.28 15.03
CA TYR A 222 7.73 33.11 15.71
C TYR A 222 7.26 33.11 17.18
N GLY A 223 6.76 31.96 17.63
CA GLY A 223 6.47 31.75 19.04
C GLY A 223 7.75 31.61 19.87
N GLU A 224 7.60 31.47 21.18
CA GLU A 224 8.72 31.11 22.05
C GLU A 224 9.29 29.75 21.62
N THR A 225 10.62 29.63 21.61
CA THR A 225 11.27 28.35 21.32
C THR A 225 10.92 27.35 22.43
N PRO A 226 10.21 26.24 22.12
CA PRO A 226 9.87 25.27 23.14
C PRO A 226 11.13 24.60 23.68
N THR A 227 11.24 24.55 25.00
CA THR A 227 12.29 23.74 25.64
C THR A 227 11.77 22.33 25.75
N PRO A 228 12.38 21.34 25.04
CA PRO A 228 11.93 19.97 25.15
C PRO A 228 12.11 19.48 26.62
N PRO A 229 11.10 18.78 27.18
CA PRO A 229 11.27 18.17 28.50
C PRO A 229 12.36 17.10 28.44
N VAL A 230 13.23 17.08 29.43
CA VAL A 230 14.18 15.98 29.59
C VAL A 230 13.41 14.82 30.20
N PRO A 231 13.30 13.67 29.54
CA PRO A 231 12.54 12.54 30.08
C PRO A 231 13.27 11.93 31.30
N GLU A 232 12.50 11.41 32.24
CA GLU A 232 13.06 10.57 33.31
C GLU A 232 13.51 9.23 32.76
N VAL A 233 14.77 8.89 33.01
CA VAL A 233 15.35 7.60 32.58
C VAL A 233 15.33 6.66 33.80
N TRP A 234 14.59 5.55 33.67
CA TRP A 234 14.68 4.47 34.65
C TRP A 234 15.74 3.44 34.24
N HIS A 235 16.26 2.68 35.19
CA HIS A 235 17.13 1.55 34.88
C HIS A 235 16.82 0.36 35.78
N THR A 236 17.12 -0.83 35.27
CA THR A 236 17.01 -2.08 36.02
C THR A 236 18.10 -3.06 35.57
N GLU A 237 18.52 -3.94 36.46
CA GLU A 237 19.47 -5.00 36.15
C GLU A 237 18.74 -6.35 36.12
N LEU A 238 18.93 -7.09 35.02
CA LEU A 238 18.39 -8.44 34.87
C LEU A 238 19.29 -9.47 35.56
N SER A 239 18.73 -10.65 35.88
CA SER A 239 19.45 -11.74 36.53
C SER A 239 20.69 -12.26 35.82
N ASN A 240 20.79 -11.99 34.49
CA ASN A 240 21.95 -12.32 33.65
C ASN A 240 23.04 -11.23 33.64
N GLY A 241 22.89 -10.15 34.43
CA GLY A 241 23.82 -9.02 34.49
C GLY A 241 23.61 -7.94 33.43
N LEU A 242 22.56 -8.04 32.57
CA LEU A 242 22.22 -7.01 31.61
C LEU A 242 21.51 -5.86 32.29
N THR A 243 22.00 -4.62 32.12
CA THR A 243 21.33 -3.41 32.58
C THR A 243 20.46 -2.86 31.47
N LEU A 244 19.18 -2.64 31.76
CA LEU A 244 18.22 -1.99 30.90
C LEU A 244 18.05 -0.53 31.32
N TYR A 245 18.01 0.37 30.35
CA TYR A 245 17.61 1.76 30.52
C TYR A 245 16.35 2.00 29.73
N GLY A 246 15.41 2.75 30.25
CA GLY A 246 14.17 3.04 29.54
C GLY A 246 13.61 4.40 29.89
N ILE A 247 12.76 4.89 29.01
CA ILE A 247 11.99 6.11 29.14
C ILE A 247 10.54 5.74 28.96
N GLU A 248 9.67 6.25 29.82
CA GLU A 248 8.23 6.10 29.65
C GLU A 248 7.70 7.16 28.69
N ASN A 249 6.95 6.70 27.68
CA ASN A 249 6.19 7.54 26.77
C ASN A 249 4.85 6.82 26.50
N ASP A 250 3.77 7.40 26.98
CA ASP A 250 2.42 6.84 26.92
C ASP A 250 1.53 7.48 25.84
N GLU A 251 2.14 8.26 24.93
CA GLU A 251 1.39 8.90 23.84
C GLU A 251 0.79 7.86 22.88
N LEU A 252 1.53 6.78 22.62
CA LEU A 252 1.10 5.68 21.75
C LEU A 252 1.35 4.33 22.43
N PRO A 253 0.53 3.30 22.14
CA PRO A 253 0.68 1.96 22.71
C PRO A 253 1.81 1.17 22.01
N LEU A 254 3.00 1.73 21.96
CA LEU A 254 4.20 1.16 21.34
C LEU A 254 5.30 0.91 22.37
N VAL A 255 6.09 -0.12 22.13
CA VAL A 255 7.33 -0.41 22.85
C VAL A 255 8.44 -0.55 21.82
N GLU A 256 9.49 0.24 21.96
CA GLU A 256 10.69 0.18 21.11
C GLU A 256 11.88 -0.36 21.93
N PHE A 257 12.68 -1.25 21.32
CA PHE A 257 13.86 -1.86 21.94
C PHE A 257 15.12 -1.57 21.11
#